data_11aa2d3d43054133a1103f349d66f253
#
_entry.id   11aa2d3d43054133a1103f349d66f253
#
_cell.length_a   1.000
_cell.length_b   1.000
_cell.length_c   1.000
_cell.angle_alpha   90.00
_cell.angle_beta   90.00
_cell.angle_gamma   90.00
#
_symmetry.space_group_name_H-M   'P 1'
#
loop_
_entity.id
_entity.type
_entity.pdbx_description
1 polymer ?
#
loop_
_entity_poly.entity_id
_entity_poly.type
_entity_poly.pdbx_seq_one_letter_code
_entity_poly.pdbx_strand_id
1 'polypeptide(L)'
;MNHKMLIVALVALAGGAGTSSSQAPSGFLAAGEFDVTHALEPAPRKGDPRFDTDRKIFRATRKLEGSPRWQLATNDADYAVPALLKDFSCAVGVQLTTANAPRLVALVQKAAIDTGGQTSRAKEAFARNRPFTYDKGPVCQPTAELFDKHRNRMSYDYPSGHTTWGWTWALILTAAVPERAQPILARGRAYGDSRFVCGAHNESAVEAGMQSASATMALVSTKTDYQVALTGVKAELATLRSNAAPPAGCEAEAALVAERVMPKLPSRR
;
A
#
# COMPACT_ATOMS: atom_id res chain seq x y z
N MET A 1 -82.31 22.61 24.59
CA MET A 1 -81.54 21.38 24.29
C MET A 1 -80.15 21.82 23.86
N ASN A 2 -79.20 21.70 24.78
CA ASN A 2 -77.78 22.22 24.63
C ASN A 2 -76.87 21.10 24.05
N HIS A 3 -76.34 21.31 22.89
CA HIS A 3 -75.33 20.46 22.33
C HIS A 3 -73.92 21.09 22.69
N LYS A 4 -73.25 20.45 23.56
CA LYS A 4 -71.78 20.75 23.86
C LYS A 4 -70.94 20.12 22.81
N MET A 5 -70.19 20.94 22.09
CA MET A 5 -69.20 20.55 21.09
C MET A 5 -67.90 20.29 21.76
N LEU A 6 -67.39 19.04 21.71
CA LEU A 6 -66.10 18.61 22.25
C LEU A 6 -65.05 18.87 21.20
N ILE A 7 -64.07 19.75 21.48
CA ILE A 7 -62.91 20.00 20.63
C ILE A 7 -61.82 19.04 21.11
N VAL A 8 -61.45 18.07 20.26
CA VAL A 8 -60.28 17.20 20.47
C VAL A 8 -59.08 17.88 19.83
N ALA A 9 -58.12 18.30 20.67
CA ALA A 9 -56.83 18.82 20.20
C ALA A 9 -55.91 17.65 19.81
N LEU A 10 -55.55 17.53 18.53
CA LEU A 10 -54.50 16.63 18.04
C LEU A 10 -53.16 17.28 18.33
N VAL A 11 -52.36 16.67 19.24
CA VAL A 11 -50.95 17.01 19.43
C VAL A 11 -50.14 16.22 18.38
N ALA A 12 -49.61 16.91 17.37
CA ALA A 12 -48.69 16.33 16.39
C ALA A 12 -47.29 16.24 17.04
N LEU A 13 -46.86 15.02 17.36
CA LEU A 13 -45.45 14.75 17.67
C LEU A 13 -44.63 14.84 16.38
N ALA A 14 -43.89 15.91 16.21
CA ALA A 14 -42.87 16.04 15.18
C ALA A 14 -41.66 15.16 15.59
N GLY A 15 -41.63 13.92 15.08
CA GLY A 15 -40.47 13.05 15.15
C GLY A 15 -39.34 13.62 14.27
N GLY A 16 -38.35 14.25 14.87
CA GLY A 16 -37.13 14.65 14.17
C GLY A 16 -36.34 13.40 13.73
N ALA A 17 -36.42 13.07 12.45
CA ALA A 17 -35.51 12.11 11.84
C ALA A 17 -34.10 12.71 11.79
N GLY A 18 -33.28 12.36 12.77
CA GLY A 18 -31.86 12.65 12.74
C GLY A 18 -31.21 11.93 11.56
N THR A 19 -30.88 12.68 10.52
CA THR A 19 -30.04 12.18 9.42
C THR A 19 -28.65 11.91 10.00
N SER A 20 -28.34 10.65 10.32
CA SER A 20 -26.97 10.21 10.54
C SER A 20 -26.20 10.42 9.24
N SER A 21 -25.49 11.53 9.11
CA SER A 21 -24.49 11.69 8.05
C SER A 21 -23.38 10.67 8.32
N SER A 22 -23.29 9.61 7.54
CA SER A 22 -22.16 8.72 7.57
C SER A 22 -20.91 9.53 7.17
N GLN A 23 -20.11 9.90 8.14
CA GLN A 23 -18.86 10.59 7.90
C GLN A 23 -17.96 9.68 7.07
N ALA A 24 -17.37 10.20 5.99
CA ALA A 24 -16.43 9.43 5.16
C ALA A 24 -15.28 8.88 6.04
N PRO A 25 -14.79 7.67 5.75
CA PRO A 25 -13.70 7.09 6.51
C PRO A 25 -12.50 8.04 6.57
N SER A 26 -11.97 8.30 7.77
CA SER A 26 -10.80 9.15 7.99
C SER A 26 -9.59 8.33 8.39
N GLY A 27 -8.38 8.79 8.02
CA GLY A 27 -7.11 8.27 8.49
C GLY A 27 -6.82 8.67 9.95
N PHE A 28 -5.55 8.70 10.29
CA PHE A 28 -5.04 9.15 11.59
C PHE A 28 -4.61 10.62 11.58
N LEU A 29 -4.27 11.15 10.39
CA LEU A 29 -3.81 12.52 10.23
C LEU A 29 -4.98 13.46 9.94
N ALA A 30 -4.91 14.66 10.49
CA ALA A 30 -5.84 15.71 10.12
C ALA A 30 -5.59 16.22 8.70
N ALA A 31 -6.61 16.79 8.08
CA ALA A 31 -6.47 17.38 6.75
C ALA A 31 -5.40 18.49 6.76
N GLY A 32 -4.41 18.38 5.86
CA GLY A 32 -3.32 19.37 5.75
C GLY A 32 -2.22 19.26 6.82
N GLU A 33 -2.29 18.29 7.74
CA GLU A 33 -1.27 18.11 8.78
C GLU A 33 0.10 17.70 8.21
N PHE A 34 0.12 17.04 7.07
CA PHE A 34 1.34 16.60 6.39
C PHE A 34 1.22 16.71 4.87
N ASP A 35 2.33 17.03 4.23
CA ASP A 35 2.47 17.00 2.78
C ASP A 35 3.79 16.30 2.43
N VAL A 36 3.68 15.07 1.94
CA VAL A 36 4.84 14.24 1.60
C VAL A 36 5.68 14.80 0.44
N THR A 37 5.14 15.72 -0.36
CA THR A 37 5.90 16.35 -1.45
C THR A 37 7.11 17.13 -0.96
N HIS A 38 7.08 17.59 0.29
CA HIS A 38 8.22 18.25 0.94
C HIS A 38 9.28 17.27 1.49
N ALA A 39 8.94 15.98 1.57
CA ALA A 39 9.85 14.93 2.06
C ALA A 39 10.41 14.06 0.93
N LEU A 40 9.92 14.23 -0.31
CA LEU A 40 10.36 13.48 -1.47
C LEU A 40 11.20 14.36 -2.41
N GLU A 41 12.26 13.79 -2.96
CA GLU A 41 12.94 14.41 -4.09
C GLU A 41 12.02 14.51 -5.31
N PRO A 42 12.18 15.50 -6.18
CA PRO A 42 11.46 15.55 -7.44
C PRO A 42 11.65 14.31 -8.29
N ALA A 43 10.60 13.89 -9.01
CA ALA A 43 10.69 12.76 -9.91
C ALA A 43 11.79 12.96 -10.97
N PRO A 44 12.67 11.96 -11.19
CA PRO A 44 13.73 12.08 -12.21
C PRO A 44 13.17 12.38 -13.61
N ARG A 45 13.80 13.29 -14.35
CA ARG A 45 13.40 13.74 -15.70
C ARG A 45 14.49 13.46 -16.72
N LYS A 46 14.15 13.52 -18.01
CA LYS A 46 15.11 13.38 -19.10
C LYS A 46 16.28 14.38 -18.91
N GLY A 47 17.51 13.86 -18.95
CA GLY A 47 18.74 14.60 -18.64
C GLY A 47 19.25 14.39 -17.21
N ASP A 48 18.45 13.82 -16.33
CA ASP A 48 18.87 13.42 -14.99
C ASP A 48 19.54 12.03 -15.01
N PRO A 49 20.71 11.83 -14.41
CA PRO A 49 21.36 10.51 -14.32
C PRO A 49 20.47 9.42 -13.70
N ARG A 50 19.60 9.76 -12.77
CA ARG A 50 18.63 8.80 -12.19
C ARG A 50 17.59 8.35 -13.21
N PHE A 51 17.12 9.24 -14.09
CA PHE A 51 16.21 8.88 -15.17
C PHE A 51 16.85 7.89 -16.14
N ASP A 52 18.13 8.09 -16.50
CA ASP A 52 18.86 7.16 -17.37
C ASP A 52 19.11 5.82 -16.70
N THR A 53 19.33 5.83 -15.38
CA THR A 53 19.47 4.62 -14.57
C THR A 53 18.16 3.83 -14.53
N ASP A 54 17.04 4.48 -14.28
CA ASP A 54 15.70 3.87 -14.31
C ASP A 54 15.44 3.14 -15.63
N ARG A 55 15.77 3.78 -16.76
CA ARG A 55 15.61 3.17 -18.09
C ARG A 55 16.51 1.94 -18.29
N LYS A 56 17.73 1.97 -17.76
CA LYS A 56 18.64 0.80 -17.80
C LYS A 56 18.08 -0.35 -16.96
N ILE A 57 17.57 -0.06 -15.77
CA ILE A 57 16.94 -1.03 -14.87
C ILE A 57 15.70 -1.62 -15.53
N PHE A 58 14.80 -0.79 -16.08
CA PHE A 58 13.63 -1.26 -16.80
C PHE A 58 14.01 -2.26 -17.89
N ARG A 59 14.92 -1.91 -18.79
CA ARG A 59 15.35 -2.80 -19.87
C ARG A 59 16.02 -4.08 -19.40
N ALA A 60 16.83 -3.99 -18.34
CA ALA A 60 17.53 -5.15 -17.79
C ALA A 60 16.57 -6.15 -17.12
N THR A 61 15.55 -5.67 -16.41
CA THR A 61 14.58 -6.53 -15.71
C THR A 61 13.60 -7.21 -16.64
N ARG A 62 13.47 -6.79 -17.93
CA ARG A 62 12.66 -7.53 -18.93
C ARG A 62 13.19 -8.95 -19.16
N LYS A 63 14.48 -9.21 -18.90
CA LYS A 63 15.08 -10.56 -19.00
C LYS A 63 14.56 -11.54 -17.94
N LEU A 64 13.85 -11.05 -16.93
CA LEU A 64 13.22 -11.88 -15.91
C LEU A 64 11.86 -12.43 -16.34
N GLU A 65 11.33 -12.02 -17.52
CA GLU A 65 10.07 -12.55 -18.03
C GLU A 65 10.06 -14.08 -18.03
N GLY A 66 8.97 -14.67 -17.54
CA GLY A 66 8.82 -16.13 -17.42
C GLY A 66 9.58 -16.78 -16.25
N SER A 67 10.41 -16.05 -15.51
CA SER A 67 11.09 -16.59 -14.32
C SER A 67 10.18 -16.68 -13.10
N PRO A 68 10.53 -17.48 -12.08
CA PRO A 68 9.80 -17.50 -10.80
C PRO A 68 9.72 -16.11 -10.13
N ARG A 69 10.78 -15.29 -10.27
CA ARG A 69 10.77 -13.91 -9.74
C ARG A 69 9.78 -13.00 -10.47
N TRP A 70 9.62 -13.19 -11.79
CA TRP A 70 8.60 -12.50 -12.58
C TRP A 70 7.19 -12.94 -12.15
N GLN A 71 6.99 -14.23 -11.90
CA GLN A 71 5.70 -14.74 -11.42
C GLN A 71 5.36 -14.16 -10.04
N LEU A 72 6.34 -14.04 -9.12
CA LEU A 72 6.13 -13.34 -7.86
C LEU A 72 5.70 -11.88 -8.11
N ALA A 73 6.35 -11.18 -9.07
CA ALA A 73 5.98 -9.81 -9.40
C ALA A 73 4.57 -9.69 -10.01
N THR A 74 4.12 -10.72 -10.73
CA THR A 74 2.75 -10.81 -11.26
C THR A 74 1.75 -11.01 -10.12
N ASN A 75 2.05 -11.87 -9.16
CA ASN A 75 1.19 -12.09 -7.99
C ASN A 75 1.10 -10.82 -7.13
N ASP A 76 2.23 -10.13 -6.91
CA ASP A 76 2.31 -8.88 -6.16
C ASP A 76 1.60 -7.68 -6.88
N ALA A 77 1.10 -7.86 -8.09
CA ALA A 77 0.28 -6.87 -8.77
C ALA A 77 -1.14 -6.78 -8.17
N ASP A 78 -1.62 -7.84 -7.54
CA ASP A 78 -2.86 -7.80 -6.75
C ASP A 78 -2.59 -7.07 -5.43
N TYR A 79 -3.24 -5.91 -5.27
CA TYR A 79 -3.11 -5.08 -4.06
C TYR A 79 -4.32 -5.18 -3.12
N ALA A 80 -5.21 -6.14 -3.34
CA ALA A 80 -6.35 -6.38 -2.46
C ALA A 80 -5.89 -6.86 -1.08
N VAL A 81 -6.63 -6.49 -0.03
CA VAL A 81 -6.29 -6.88 1.36
C VAL A 81 -6.06 -8.39 1.52
N PRO A 82 -6.88 -9.29 0.95
CA PRO A 82 -6.63 -10.73 1.03
C PRO A 82 -5.31 -11.17 0.41
N ALA A 83 -4.87 -10.52 -0.70
CA ALA A 83 -3.59 -10.80 -1.32
C ALA A 83 -2.43 -10.40 -0.41
N LEU A 84 -2.46 -9.18 0.16
CA LEU A 84 -1.42 -8.71 1.09
C LEU A 84 -1.33 -9.58 2.36
N LEU A 85 -2.46 -10.03 2.91
CA LEU A 85 -2.46 -10.97 4.03
C LEU A 85 -1.73 -12.26 3.67
N LYS A 86 -2.01 -12.84 2.49
CA LYS A 86 -1.31 -14.02 1.98
C LYS A 86 0.18 -13.73 1.80
N ASP A 87 0.53 -12.63 1.17
CA ASP A 87 1.90 -12.23 0.84
C ASP A 87 2.78 -12.04 2.07
N PHE A 88 2.23 -11.58 3.18
CA PHE A 88 2.97 -11.39 4.42
C PHE A 88 2.88 -12.59 5.39
N SER A 89 2.07 -13.62 5.10
CA SER A 89 1.85 -14.76 5.99
C SER A 89 3.15 -15.46 6.34
N CYS A 90 3.99 -15.79 5.36
CA CYS A 90 5.28 -16.43 5.60
C CYS A 90 6.23 -15.52 6.42
N ALA A 91 6.28 -14.25 6.12
CA ALA A 91 7.13 -13.30 6.82
C ALA A 91 6.72 -13.14 8.30
N VAL A 92 5.42 -13.12 8.59
CA VAL A 92 4.86 -13.07 9.95
C VAL A 92 5.00 -14.41 10.67
N GLY A 93 5.00 -15.53 9.93
CA GLY A 93 5.12 -16.89 10.45
C GLY A 93 3.80 -17.54 10.82
N VAL A 94 2.68 -17.01 10.32
CA VAL A 94 1.33 -17.60 10.50
C VAL A 94 0.45 -17.23 9.29
N GLN A 95 -0.46 -18.14 8.90
CA GLN A 95 -1.43 -17.84 7.84
C GLN A 95 -2.37 -16.73 8.27
N LEU A 96 -2.37 -15.63 7.54
CA LEU A 96 -3.24 -14.49 7.74
C LEU A 96 -4.42 -14.53 6.76
N THR A 97 -5.61 -14.21 7.26
CA THR A 97 -6.84 -14.07 6.49
C THR A 97 -7.67 -12.90 7.03
N THR A 98 -8.63 -12.41 6.26
CA THR A 98 -9.56 -11.39 6.76
C THR A 98 -10.40 -11.87 7.96
N ALA A 99 -10.62 -13.17 8.07
CA ALA A 99 -11.40 -13.75 9.15
C ALA A 99 -10.61 -13.86 10.47
N ASN A 100 -9.29 -14.16 10.40
CA ASN A 100 -8.48 -14.38 11.60
C ASN A 100 -7.67 -13.16 12.06
N ALA A 101 -7.51 -12.13 11.21
CA ALA A 101 -6.76 -10.91 11.51
C ALA A 101 -7.57 -9.61 11.29
N PRO A 102 -8.83 -9.51 11.81
CA PRO A 102 -9.69 -8.35 11.54
C PRO A 102 -9.15 -7.04 12.11
N ARG A 103 -8.41 -7.06 13.23
CA ARG A 103 -7.79 -5.85 13.81
C ARG A 103 -6.63 -5.36 12.95
N LEU A 104 -5.81 -6.26 12.44
CA LEU A 104 -4.77 -5.93 11.48
C LEU A 104 -5.38 -5.29 10.24
N VAL A 105 -6.43 -5.90 9.65
CA VAL A 105 -7.14 -5.37 8.48
C VAL A 105 -7.65 -3.97 8.74
N ALA A 106 -8.32 -3.73 9.87
CA ALA A 106 -8.84 -2.40 10.21
C ALA A 106 -7.71 -1.36 10.34
N LEU A 107 -6.60 -1.71 10.99
CA LEU A 107 -5.46 -0.82 11.19
C LEU A 107 -4.80 -0.43 9.87
N VAL A 108 -4.50 -1.42 9.01
CA VAL A 108 -3.84 -1.15 7.72
C VAL A 108 -4.74 -0.35 6.78
N GLN A 109 -6.05 -0.62 6.76
CA GLN A 109 -7.00 0.13 5.95
C GLN A 109 -7.12 1.59 6.41
N LYS A 110 -7.14 1.85 7.72
CA LYS A 110 -7.16 3.21 8.24
C LYS A 110 -5.85 3.97 7.93
N ALA A 111 -4.69 3.32 8.09
CA ALA A 111 -3.39 3.92 7.74
C ALA A 111 -3.25 4.15 6.22
N ALA A 112 -3.89 3.32 5.39
CA ALA A 112 -3.89 3.48 3.94
C ALA A 112 -4.59 4.77 3.48
N ILE A 113 -5.54 5.30 4.24
CA ILE A 113 -6.18 6.59 3.93
C ILE A 113 -5.11 7.69 3.95
N ASP A 114 -4.23 7.68 4.96
CA ASP A 114 -3.15 8.64 5.07
C ASP A 114 -2.07 8.39 4.01
N THR A 115 -1.47 7.19 3.98
CA THR A 115 -0.35 6.89 3.07
C THR A 115 -0.77 6.94 1.59
N GLY A 116 -1.97 6.48 1.26
CA GLY A 116 -2.55 6.57 -0.07
C GLY A 116 -2.90 8.00 -0.49
N GLY A 117 -3.45 8.79 0.43
CA GLY A 117 -3.73 10.22 0.22
C GLY A 117 -2.48 11.02 -0.08
N GLN A 118 -1.41 10.82 0.69
CA GLN A 118 -0.11 11.45 0.47
C GLN A 118 0.51 11.04 -0.87
N THR A 119 0.48 9.73 -1.18
CA THR A 119 0.95 9.21 -2.48
C THR A 119 0.17 9.81 -3.66
N SER A 120 -1.15 9.92 -3.54
CA SER A 120 -2.00 10.50 -4.60
C SER A 120 -1.66 11.97 -4.84
N ARG A 121 -1.45 12.75 -3.77
CA ARG A 121 -1.00 14.15 -3.85
C ARG A 121 0.34 14.27 -4.56
N ALA A 122 1.33 13.46 -4.16
CA ALA A 122 2.65 13.46 -4.76
C ALA A 122 2.61 13.06 -6.25
N LYS A 123 1.77 12.10 -6.63
CA LYS A 123 1.57 11.73 -8.04
C LYS A 123 1.10 12.90 -8.89
N GLU A 124 0.17 13.70 -8.40
CA GLU A 124 -0.30 14.89 -9.12
C GLU A 124 0.78 15.97 -9.20
N ALA A 125 1.52 16.20 -8.12
CA ALA A 125 2.58 17.21 -8.07
C ALA A 125 3.73 16.89 -9.03
N PHE A 126 4.18 15.63 -9.08
CA PHE A 126 5.33 15.22 -9.90
C PHE A 126 4.97 14.81 -11.32
N ALA A 127 3.76 14.33 -11.58
CA ALA A 127 3.16 14.01 -12.88
C ALA A 127 4.05 13.18 -13.83
N ARG A 128 4.81 12.19 -13.28
CA ARG A 128 5.73 11.37 -14.07
C ARG A 128 5.01 10.24 -14.79
N ASN A 129 5.29 10.08 -16.08
CA ASN A 129 4.77 8.97 -16.88
C ASN A 129 5.45 7.64 -16.51
N ARG A 130 4.71 6.53 -16.71
CA ARG A 130 5.20 5.17 -16.46
C ARG A 130 6.23 4.71 -17.49
N PRO A 131 7.16 3.80 -17.12
CA PRO A 131 8.26 3.40 -18.00
C PRO A 131 7.81 2.81 -19.33
N PHE A 132 6.76 2.01 -19.36
CA PHE A 132 6.26 1.37 -20.60
C PHE A 132 5.62 2.36 -21.58
N THR A 133 5.44 3.63 -21.22
CA THR A 133 4.96 4.66 -22.16
C THR A 133 6.07 5.21 -23.06
N TYR A 134 7.34 5.01 -22.71
CA TYR A 134 8.49 5.49 -23.46
C TYR A 134 9.61 4.46 -23.67
N ASP A 135 9.62 3.35 -22.96
CA ASP A 135 10.50 2.20 -23.21
C ASP A 135 9.66 0.97 -23.57
N LYS A 136 10.19 0.15 -24.49
CA LYS A 136 9.52 -1.08 -24.95
C LYS A 136 9.91 -2.28 -24.10
N GLY A 137 8.97 -3.18 -23.89
CA GLY A 137 9.18 -4.46 -23.21
C GLY A 137 7.92 -4.97 -22.53
N PRO A 138 7.90 -6.23 -22.08
CA PRO A 138 6.75 -6.82 -21.41
C PRO A 138 6.47 -6.15 -20.07
N VAL A 139 5.18 -6.14 -19.69
CA VAL A 139 4.69 -5.72 -18.37
C VAL A 139 3.91 -6.90 -17.79
N CYS A 140 4.14 -7.25 -16.54
CA CYS A 140 3.58 -8.46 -15.92
C CYS A 140 2.06 -8.40 -15.65
N GLN A 141 1.45 -7.24 -15.80
CA GLN A 141 0.01 -7.04 -15.65
C GLN A 141 -0.56 -6.27 -16.86
N PRO A 142 -1.85 -6.40 -17.19
CA PRO A 142 -2.49 -5.61 -18.22
C PRO A 142 -2.35 -4.10 -17.94
N THR A 143 -1.78 -3.36 -18.89
CA THR A 143 -1.57 -1.91 -18.72
C THR A 143 -2.88 -1.13 -18.60
N ALA A 144 -4.00 -1.67 -19.10
CA ALA A 144 -5.33 -1.12 -18.92
C ALA A 144 -5.76 -1.01 -17.45
N GLU A 145 -5.25 -1.88 -16.57
CA GLU A 145 -5.50 -1.82 -15.11
C GLU A 145 -4.81 -0.62 -14.45
N LEU A 146 -3.82 -0.05 -15.11
CA LEU A 146 -3.09 1.13 -14.66
C LEU A 146 -3.72 2.45 -15.16
N PHE A 147 -4.84 2.35 -15.88
CA PHE A 147 -5.58 3.52 -16.37
C PHE A 147 -6.52 4.05 -15.28
N ASP A 148 -6.37 5.32 -14.94
CA ASP A 148 -7.23 6.04 -14.00
C ASP A 148 -8.50 6.50 -14.74
N LYS A 149 -9.59 5.75 -14.58
CA LYS A 149 -10.87 6.05 -15.22
C LYS A 149 -11.48 7.38 -14.76
N HIS A 150 -11.24 7.79 -13.51
CA HIS A 150 -11.77 9.04 -12.98
C HIS A 150 -11.09 10.26 -13.60
N ARG A 151 -9.80 10.14 -13.91
CA ARG A 151 -9.00 11.19 -14.53
C ARG A 151 -8.84 11.03 -16.04
N ASN A 152 -9.40 9.96 -16.60
CA ASN A 152 -9.34 9.61 -18.02
C ASN A 152 -7.89 9.63 -18.59
N ARG A 153 -6.93 9.09 -17.83
CA ARG A 153 -5.52 9.00 -18.21
C ARG A 153 -4.80 7.84 -17.55
N MET A 154 -3.63 7.48 -18.06
CA MET A 154 -2.73 6.58 -17.36
C MET A 154 -2.36 7.16 -15.99
N SER A 155 -2.44 6.36 -14.93
CA SER A 155 -2.05 6.81 -13.61
C SER A 155 -0.53 7.04 -13.57
N TYR A 156 -0.10 8.09 -12.87
CA TYR A 156 1.31 8.47 -12.81
C TYR A 156 2.19 7.41 -12.12
N ASP A 157 3.47 7.42 -12.50
CA ASP A 157 4.49 6.52 -12.02
C ASP A 157 4.93 6.81 -10.58
N TYR A 158 5.23 8.06 -10.27
CA TYR A 158 6.02 8.49 -9.12
C TYR A 158 5.20 9.27 -8.09
N PRO A 159 5.26 8.87 -6.80
CA PRO A 159 5.80 7.64 -6.26
C PRO A 159 4.93 6.40 -6.55
N SER A 160 5.47 5.19 -6.35
CA SER A 160 4.71 3.96 -6.57
C SER A 160 3.68 3.72 -5.46
N GLY A 161 2.39 3.73 -5.81
CA GLY A 161 1.31 3.48 -4.85
C GLY A 161 1.28 2.04 -4.31
N HIS A 162 1.57 1.03 -5.14
CA HIS A 162 1.71 -0.34 -4.69
C HIS A 162 2.83 -0.47 -3.65
N THR A 163 3.99 0.13 -3.94
CA THR A 163 5.12 0.12 -2.99
C THR A 163 4.76 0.81 -1.70
N THR A 164 4.13 2.00 -1.76
CA THR A 164 3.64 2.70 -0.56
C THR A 164 2.74 1.79 0.26
N TRP A 165 1.80 1.09 -0.40
CA TRP A 165 0.88 0.17 0.27
C TRP A 165 1.59 -1.00 0.93
N GLY A 166 2.42 -1.76 0.19
CA GLY A 166 3.16 -2.91 0.74
C GLY A 166 4.14 -2.50 1.84
N TRP A 167 4.77 -1.33 1.72
CA TRP A 167 5.68 -0.82 2.75
C TRP A 167 4.93 -0.37 4.02
N THR A 168 3.73 0.20 3.87
CA THR A 168 2.84 0.49 5.01
C THR A 168 2.51 -0.79 5.80
N TRP A 169 2.18 -1.88 5.09
CA TRP A 169 1.98 -3.20 5.72
C TRP A 169 3.24 -3.66 6.46
N ALA A 170 4.39 -3.60 5.81
CA ALA A 170 5.65 -4.03 6.41
C ALA A 170 5.98 -3.25 7.70
N LEU A 171 5.77 -1.94 7.72
CA LEU A 171 6.00 -1.10 8.90
C LEU A 171 5.05 -1.45 10.05
N ILE A 172 3.75 -1.60 9.77
CA ILE A 172 2.75 -1.98 10.78
C ILE A 172 3.05 -3.38 11.33
N LEU A 173 3.31 -4.35 10.47
CA LEU A 173 3.63 -5.72 10.88
C LEU A 173 4.94 -5.79 11.67
N THR A 174 5.96 -5.03 11.29
CA THR A 174 7.22 -4.93 12.05
C THR A 174 6.99 -4.36 13.45
N ALA A 175 6.15 -3.33 13.56
CA ALA A 175 5.80 -2.76 14.86
C ALA A 175 4.96 -3.73 15.71
N ALA A 176 4.17 -4.59 15.08
CA ALA A 176 3.33 -5.57 15.77
C ALA A 176 4.08 -6.86 16.16
N VAL A 177 5.05 -7.30 15.35
CA VAL A 177 5.81 -8.55 15.51
C VAL A 177 7.30 -8.26 15.33
N PRO A 178 7.94 -7.51 16.24
CA PRO A 178 9.32 -7.02 16.07
C PRO A 178 10.36 -8.14 15.97
N GLU A 179 10.13 -9.30 16.57
CA GLU A 179 11.00 -10.48 16.45
C GLU A 179 11.01 -11.10 15.04
N ARG A 180 10.07 -10.69 14.17
CA ARG A 180 10.00 -11.04 12.75
C ARG A 180 10.31 -9.85 11.83
N ALA A 181 10.89 -8.79 12.35
CA ALA A 181 11.17 -7.57 11.58
C ALA A 181 11.96 -7.84 10.31
N GLN A 182 13.01 -8.65 10.37
CA GLN A 182 13.88 -8.93 9.22
C GLN A 182 13.11 -9.58 8.05
N PRO A 183 12.41 -10.71 8.18
CA PRO A 183 11.64 -11.28 7.08
C PRO A 183 10.47 -10.39 6.63
N ILE A 184 9.82 -9.65 7.54
CA ILE A 184 8.72 -8.74 7.19
C ILE A 184 9.22 -7.59 6.31
N LEU A 185 10.31 -6.92 6.70
CA LEU A 185 10.87 -5.82 5.92
C LEU A 185 11.46 -6.31 4.60
N ALA A 186 12.08 -7.51 4.58
CA ALA A 186 12.54 -8.13 3.34
C ALA A 186 11.38 -8.41 2.37
N ARG A 187 10.24 -8.91 2.85
CA ARG A 187 9.04 -9.13 2.02
C ARG A 187 8.44 -7.82 1.52
N GLY A 188 8.38 -6.78 2.38
CA GLY A 188 7.93 -5.44 1.98
C GLY A 188 8.80 -4.83 0.89
N ARG A 189 10.13 -4.97 1.00
CA ARG A 189 11.08 -4.55 -0.04
C ARG A 189 10.84 -5.32 -1.33
N ALA A 190 10.75 -6.65 -1.28
CA ALA A 190 10.53 -7.49 -2.46
C ALA A 190 9.19 -7.19 -3.15
N TYR A 191 8.14 -6.85 -2.38
CA TYR A 191 6.86 -6.37 -2.91
C TYR A 191 7.01 -5.06 -3.70
N GLY A 192 7.80 -4.13 -3.17
CA GLY A 192 8.19 -2.91 -3.88
C GLY A 192 8.99 -3.22 -5.15
N ASP A 193 10.06 -4.03 -5.04
CA ASP A 193 10.90 -4.45 -6.17
C ASP A 193 10.09 -5.12 -7.29
N SER A 194 9.03 -5.84 -6.94
CA SER A 194 8.10 -6.45 -7.88
C SER A 194 7.52 -5.44 -8.88
N ARG A 195 7.44 -4.16 -8.53
CA ARG A 195 6.85 -3.14 -9.40
C ARG A 195 7.78 -2.74 -10.57
N PHE A 196 9.10 -2.65 -10.36
CA PHE A 196 10.02 -2.44 -11.48
C PHE A 196 10.38 -3.74 -12.20
N VAL A 197 10.36 -4.89 -11.52
CA VAL A 197 10.45 -6.21 -12.15
C VAL A 197 9.26 -6.41 -13.11
N CYS A 198 8.05 -6.12 -12.66
CA CYS A 198 6.84 -6.13 -13.49
C CYS A 198 6.90 -5.13 -14.66
N GLY A 199 7.65 -4.04 -14.53
CA GLY A 199 7.68 -2.95 -15.51
C GLY A 199 6.55 -1.94 -15.38
N ALA A 200 5.78 -2.01 -14.33
CA ALA A 200 4.70 -1.07 -14.06
C ALA A 200 5.21 0.28 -13.52
N HIS A 201 6.37 0.27 -12.84
CA HIS A 201 7.02 1.44 -12.26
C HIS A 201 8.53 1.47 -12.57
N ASN A 202 9.11 2.66 -12.53
CA ASN A 202 10.54 2.83 -12.46
C ASN A 202 11.05 2.50 -11.05
N GLU A 203 12.34 2.17 -10.93
CA GLU A 203 12.96 1.84 -9.66
C GLU A 203 12.94 3.04 -8.69
N SER A 204 13.28 4.24 -9.16
CA SER A 204 13.20 5.45 -8.34
C SER A 204 11.80 5.76 -7.82
N ALA A 205 10.75 5.34 -8.53
CA ALA A 205 9.37 5.45 -8.06
C ALA A 205 9.07 4.45 -6.93
N VAL A 206 9.74 3.28 -6.94
CA VAL A 206 9.67 2.28 -5.86
C VAL A 206 10.34 2.83 -4.60
N GLU A 207 11.58 3.35 -4.70
CA GLU A 207 12.26 4.01 -3.58
C GLU A 207 11.42 5.14 -2.97
N ALA A 208 10.88 6.03 -3.82
CA ALA A 208 10.03 7.12 -3.37
C ALA A 208 8.72 6.61 -2.73
N GLY A 209 8.20 5.46 -3.15
CA GLY A 209 7.04 4.81 -2.52
C GLY A 209 7.34 4.35 -1.10
N MET A 210 8.49 3.73 -0.86
CA MET A 210 8.95 3.35 0.49
C MET A 210 9.20 4.60 1.35
N GLN A 211 9.82 5.63 0.78
CA GLN A 211 10.07 6.90 1.49
C GLN A 211 8.77 7.61 1.86
N SER A 212 7.80 7.65 0.93
CA SER A 212 6.46 8.23 1.17
C SER A 212 5.74 7.53 2.32
N ALA A 213 5.72 6.18 2.31
CA ALA A 213 5.12 5.41 3.39
C ALA A 213 5.84 5.65 4.72
N SER A 214 7.18 5.62 4.73
CA SER A 214 7.98 5.82 5.94
C SER A 214 7.76 7.20 6.57
N ALA A 215 7.77 8.26 5.76
CA ALA A 215 7.56 9.63 6.23
C ALA A 215 6.13 9.81 6.78
N THR A 216 5.12 9.29 6.09
CA THR A 216 3.73 9.36 6.56
C THR A 216 3.53 8.57 7.85
N MET A 217 4.04 7.33 7.90
CA MET A 217 3.91 6.46 9.05
C MET A 217 4.71 6.95 10.27
N ALA A 218 5.77 7.72 10.08
CA ALA A 218 6.48 8.37 11.18
C ALA A 218 5.55 9.29 11.97
N LEU A 219 4.68 10.06 11.30
CA LEU A 219 3.66 10.90 11.95
C LEU A 219 2.47 10.07 12.46
N VAL A 220 1.94 9.15 11.63
CA VAL A 220 0.84 8.27 12.03
C VAL A 220 1.18 7.53 13.33
N SER A 221 2.42 7.06 13.47
CA SER A 221 2.86 6.33 14.66
C SER A 221 2.85 7.14 15.94
N THR A 222 2.82 8.48 15.88
CA THR A 222 2.70 9.35 17.06
C THR A 222 1.27 9.50 17.57
N LYS A 223 0.26 9.06 16.78
CA LYS A 223 -1.15 9.24 17.13
C LYS A 223 -1.61 8.22 18.17
N THR A 224 -2.28 8.70 19.21
CA THR A 224 -2.79 7.85 20.30
C THR A 224 -3.72 6.75 19.76
N ASP A 225 -4.62 7.08 18.83
CA ASP A 225 -5.54 6.12 18.23
C ASP A 225 -4.81 5.00 17.47
N TYR A 226 -3.70 5.35 16.79
CA TYR A 226 -2.85 4.35 16.13
C TYR A 226 -2.19 3.43 17.16
N GLN A 227 -1.65 3.97 18.25
CA GLN A 227 -0.99 3.17 19.29
C GLN A 227 -1.96 2.21 19.98
N VAL A 228 -3.18 2.67 20.24
CA VAL A 228 -4.26 1.82 20.80
C VAL A 228 -4.60 0.69 19.82
N ALA A 229 -4.81 1.01 18.53
CA ALA A 229 -5.10 0.01 17.51
C ALA A 229 -3.95 -0.99 17.33
N LEU A 230 -2.69 -0.52 17.31
CA LEU A 230 -1.50 -1.36 17.21
C LEU A 230 -1.39 -2.34 18.40
N THR A 231 -1.72 -1.89 19.60
CA THR A 231 -1.74 -2.77 20.78
C THR A 231 -2.72 -3.93 20.59
N GLY A 232 -3.89 -3.67 20.03
CA GLY A 232 -4.86 -4.71 19.67
C GLY A 232 -4.34 -5.68 18.61
N VAL A 233 -3.63 -5.19 17.59
CA VAL A 233 -3.00 -6.01 16.54
C VAL A 233 -1.89 -6.90 17.13
N LYS A 234 -1.06 -6.36 18.04
CA LYS A 234 -0.03 -7.15 18.74
C LYS A 234 -0.63 -8.37 19.45
N ALA A 235 -1.70 -8.16 20.21
CA ALA A 235 -2.38 -9.25 20.92
C ALA A 235 -3.01 -10.28 19.97
N GLU A 236 -3.66 -9.80 18.88
CA GLU A 236 -4.24 -10.66 17.85
C GLU A 236 -3.18 -11.56 17.20
N LEU A 237 -2.08 -10.97 16.71
CA LEU A 237 -1.00 -11.71 16.03
C LEU A 237 -0.23 -12.62 17.00
N ALA A 238 -0.03 -12.24 18.25
CA ALA A 238 0.58 -13.11 19.26
C ALA A 238 -0.26 -14.36 19.47
N THR A 239 -1.59 -14.22 19.62
CA THR A 239 -2.52 -15.36 19.75
C THR A 239 -2.50 -16.25 18.52
N LEU A 240 -2.53 -15.69 17.32
CA LEU A 240 -2.50 -16.48 16.08
C LEU A 240 -1.20 -17.29 15.97
N ARG A 241 -0.06 -16.69 16.27
CA ARG A 241 1.26 -17.32 16.12
C ARG A 241 1.53 -18.39 17.19
N SER A 242 0.92 -18.30 18.38
CA SER A 242 1.05 -19.33 19.40
C SER A 242 0.26 -20.61 19.09
N ASN A 243 -0.76 -20.54 18.23
CA ASN A 243 -1.73 -21.62 18.01
C ASN A 243 -1.67 -22.24 16.60
N ALA A 244 -0.84 -21.72 15.70
CA ALA A 244 -0.81 -22.18 14.32
C ALA A 244 0.60 -22.51 13.83
N ALA A 245 0.68 -23.50 12.94
CA ALA A 245 1.91 -23.79 12.20
C ALA A 245 2.19 -22.71 11.15
N PRO A 246 3.47 -22.49 10.78
CA PRO A 246 3.82 -21.63 9.66
C PRO A 246 3.14 -22.09 8.36
N PRO A 247 2.81 -21.17 7.43
CA PRO A 247 2.26 -21.50 6.12
C PRO A 247 3.19 -22.42 5.32
N ALA A 248 2.64 -23.24 4.41
CA ALA A 248 3.42 -24.03 3.49
C ALA A 248 4.11 -23.15 2.42
N GLY A 249 5.25 -23.60 1.89
CA GLY A 249 5.96 -22.92 0.79
C GLY A 249 6.82 -21.71 1.17
N CYS A 250 6.94 -21.41 2.47
CA CYS A 250 7.69 -20.24 2.94
C CYS A 250 9.18 -20.26 2.58
N GLU A 251 9.80 -21.44 2.48
CA GLU A 251 11.22 -21.55 2.07
C GLU A 251 11.41 -21.12 0.61
N ALA A 252 10.53 -21.57 -0.29
CA ALA A 252 10.56 -21.17 -1.70
C ALA A 252 10.30 -19.66 -1.87
N GLU A 253 9.33 -19.09 -1.13
CA GLU A 253 9.09 -17.66 -1.13
C GLU A 253 10.30 -16.88 -0.60
N ALA A 254 10.91 -17.31 0.51
CA ALA A 254 12.08 -16.66 1.09
C ALA A 254 13.25 -16.62 0.11
N ALA A 255 13.46 -17.66 -0.70
CA ALA A 255 14.49 -17.68 -1.74
C ALA A 255 14.24 -16.59 -2.81
N LEU A 256 12.99 -16.43 -3.27
CA LEU A 256 12.61 -15.39 -4.23
C LEU A 256 12.69 -13.98 -3.65
N VAL A 257 12.34 -13.81 -2.36
CA VAL A 257 12.47 -12.54 -1.62
C VAL A 257 13.95 -12.13 -1.46
N ALA A 258 14.84 -13.09 -1.30
CA ALA A 258 16.28 -12.86 -1.18
C ALA A 258 16.96 -12.60 -2.55
N GLU A 259 16.32 -12.93 -3.66
CA GLU A 259 16.90 -12.76 -4.99
C GLU A 259 17.25 -11.29 -5.27
N ARG A 260 18.46 -11.05 -5.71
CA ARG A 260 18.92 -9.71 -6.12
C ARG A 260 18.40 -9.40 -7.52
N VAL A 261 17.37 -8.56 -7.61
CA VAL A 261 16.75 -8.15 -8.89
C VAL A 261 17.34 -6.88 -9.50
N MET A 262 18.08 -6.10 -8.70
CA MET A 262 18.83 -4.95 -9.23
C MET A 262 19.95 -5.42 -10.15
N PRO A 263 19.96 -4.99 -11.42
CA PRO A 263 20.99 -5.40 -12.36
C PRO A 263 22.35 -4.82 -11.95
N LYS A 264 23.43 -5.58 -12.21
CA LYS A 264 24.78 -5.02 -12.16
C LYS A 264 24.92 -4.08 -13.36
N LEU A 265 24.97 -2.78 -13.11
CA LEU A 265 25.30 -1.81 -14.15
C LEU A 265 26.81 -1.91 -14.42
N PRO A 266 27.26 -1.82 -15.70
CA PRO A 266 28.67 -1.83 -15.99
C PRO A 266 29.35 -0.66 -15.26
N SER A 267 30.47 -0.95 -14.57
CA SER A 267 31.32 0.09 -14.04
C SER A 267 31.81 0.94 -15.22
N ARG A 268 31.68 2.25 -15.14
CA ARG A 268 32.41 3.12 -16.08
C ARG A 268 33.90 2.82 -15.90
N ARG A 269 34.53 2.28 -16.92
CA ARG A 269 36.00 2.27 -17.02
C ARG A 269 36.49 3.68 -17.35
#